data_0f9cdc39f4c7b10b700b4f69e24e55f8
#
_entry.id   0f9cdc39f4c7b10b700b4f69e24e55f8
#
_cell.length_a   1.000
_cell.length_b   1.000
_cell.length_c   1.000
_cell.angle_alpha   90.00
_cell.angle_beta   90.00
_cell.angle_gamma   90.00
#
_symmetry.space_group_name_H-M   'P 1'
#
loop_
_entity.id
_entity.type
_entity.pdbx_description
1 polymer ?
#
loop_
_entity_poly.entity_id
_entity_poly.type
_entity_poly.pdbx_seq_one_letter_code
_entity_poly.pdbx_strand_id
1 'polypeptide(L)'
;LAYAMGIGVYFSTRRNYRRREEHGSAKWGNAGALNKKYRDKDPSANKLLTQNVRIGLDGKKHRRNLNILVCGGSGAGKTRFFCKPNAMQCNTSFVILDPKGEIVRDIGGLLENKGYEVRVLDLINMHRSHCYNPFVYLRNDNDVQRLVTNLFKATTPKGSQSQDPFWDTAASMLLLALVFYLKYEAPPDEQNFPMVMELLRAGEVREDDDSYVSPLDELFDRLEMVNPEHIALKYYRDYHSGSAKTLKSIQITLAARLEKFNLESLAGLTATDELNLPSLGEKKVALFALIPDNDT
;
A
#
# COMPACT_ATOMS: atom_id res chain seq x y z
N LEU A 1 -68.44 16.80 -6.90
CA LEU A 1 -67.53 15.95 -7.69
C LEU A 1 -66.46 16.81 -8.42
N ALA A 2 -66.89 17.84 -9.23
CA ALA A 2 -65.97 18.68 -9.99
C ALA A 2 -64.91 19.39 -9.13
N TYR A 3 -65.25 19.89 -7.94
CA TYR A 3 -64.35 20.55 -7.00
C TYR A 3 -63.28 19.58 -6.43
N ALA A 4 -63.69 18.37 -6.08
CA ALA A 4 -62.80 17.34 -5.62
C ALA A 4 -61.81 16.86 -6.71
N MET A 5 -62.31 16.75 -7.96
CA MET A 5 -61.45 16.48 -9.10
C MET A 5 -60.46 17.61 -9.36
N GLY A 6 -60.89 18.87 -9.31
CA GLY A 6 -60.03 20.04 -9.46
C GLY A 6 -58.90 20.10 -8.42
N ILE A 7 -59.22 19.80 -7.16
CA ILE A 7 -58.21 19.69 -6.08
C ILE A 7 -57.27 18.53 -6.34
N GLY A 8 -57.75 17.34 -6.76
CA GLY A 8 -56.93 16.19 -7.09
C GLY A 8 -55.96 16.48 -8.22
N VAL A 9 -56.43 17.11 -9.29
CA VAL A 9 -55.58 17.53 -10.43
C VAL A 9 -54.54 18.57 -9.98
N TYR A 10 -54.95 19.55 -9.16
CA TYR A 10 -54.07 20.58 -8.64
C TYR A 10 -52.90 19.96 -7.79
N PHE A 11 -53.19 19.05 -6.89
CA PHE A 11 -52.16 18.40 -6.10
C PHE A 11 -51.31 17.41 -6.89
N SER A 12 -51.88 16.72 -7.90
CA SER A 12 -51.19 15.80 -8.80
C SER A 12 -50.24 16.53 -9.74
N THR A 13 -50.65 17.71 -10.23
CA THR A 13 -49.83 18.51 -11.16
C THR A 13 -48.94 19.53 -10.48
N ARG A 14 -49.10 19.72 -9.19
CA ARG A 14 -48.27 20.64 -8.40
C ARG A 14 -46.82 20.17 -8.41
N ARG A 15 -46.03 20.73 -9.31
CA ARG A 15 -44.59 20.52 -9.27
C ARG A 15 -44.02 21.23 -8.08
N ASN A 16 -43.32 20.48 -7.20
CA ASN A 16 -42.59 21.02 -6.06
C ASN A 16 -41.32 21.75 -6.56
N TYR A 17 -41.51 22.90 -7.21
CA TYR A 17 -40.40 23.77 -7.52
C TYR A 17 -39.80 24.30 -6.23
N ARG A 18 -38.56 23.94 -5.93
CA ARG A 18 -37.76 24.51 -4.85
C ARG A 18 -37.23 25.86 -5.32
N ARG A 19 -38.07 26.90 -5.27
CA ARG A 19 -37.68 28.25 -5.64
C ARG A 19 -36.46 28.68 -4.79
N ARG A 20 -35.40 29.18 -5.39
CA ARG A 20 -34.09 29.58 -4.79
C ARG A 20 -33.22 28.41 -4.31
N GLU A 21 -33.49 27.19 -4.70
CA GLU A 21 -32.67 26.02 -4.40
C GLU A 21 -32.25 25.29 -5.69
N GLU A 22 -32.09 26.02 -6.78
CA GLU A 22 -31.77 25.48 -8.11
C GLU A 22 -30.40 24.80 -8.17
N HIS A 23 -29.47 25.21 -7.29
CA HIS A 23 -28.15 24.63 -7.13
C HIS A 23 -28.04 23.67 -5.94
N GLY A 24 -29.14 23.32 -5.29
CA GLY A 24 -29.23 22.40 -4.17
C GLY A 24 -29.84 23.02 -2.91
N SER A 25 -30.43 22.17 -2.08
CA SER A 25 -31.08 22.55 -0.83
C SER A 25 -30.18 22.42 0.40
N ALA A 26 -28.89 22.28 0.21
CA ALA A 26 -27.94 22.12 1.32
C ALA A 26 -27.87 23.39 2.18
N LYS A 27 -27.99 23.21 3.49
CA LYS A 27 -27.89 24.29 4.50
C LYS A 27 -26.93 23.86 5.60
N TRP A 28 -26.37 24.81 6.30
CA TRP A 28 -25.56 24.52 7.48
C TRP A 28 -26.38 23.74 8.51
N GLY A 29 -25.82 22.61 8.94
CA GLY A 29 -26.46 21.77 9.95
C GLY A 29 -26.28 22.33 11.37
N ASN A 30 -27.23 21.99 12.27
CA ASN A 30 -27.05 22.24 13.68
C ASN A 30 -26.32 21.09 14.36
N ALA A 31 -25.28 21.39 15.16
CA ALA A 31 -24.45 20.37 15.81
C ALA A 31 -25.28 19.44 16.73
N GLY A 32 -26.27 19.96 17.44
CA GLY A 32 -27.14 19.15 18.29
C GLY A 32 -27.99 18.14 17.50
N ALA A 33 -28.55 18.57 16.36
CA ALA A 33 -29.34 17.71 15.49
C ALA A 33 -28.45 16.62 14.83
N LEU A 34 -27.22 16.96 14.42
CA LEU A 34 -26.26 16.02 13.86
C LEU A 34 -25.86 14.96 14.90
N ASN A 35 -25.51 15.39 16.12
CA ASN A 35 -25.16 14.47 17.20
C ASN A 35 -26.34 13.56 17.57
N LYS A 36 -27.54 14.08 17.68
CA LYS A 36 -28.74 13.27 17.96
C LYS A 36 -28.92 12.16 16.91
N LYS A 37 -28.55 12.42 15.65
CA LYS A 37 -28.75 11.48 14.56
C LYS A 37 -27.60 10.50 14.39
N TYR A 38 -26.34 10.94 14.58
CA TYR A 38 -25.17 10.19 14.16
C TYR A 38 -24.22 9.79 15.29
N ARG A 39 -24.28 10.44 16.45
CA ARG A 39 -23.41 10.12 17.58
C ARG A 39 -23.83 8.79 18.21
N ASP A 40 -22.85 7.94 18.53
CA ASP A 40 -23.08 6.79 19.40
C ASP A 40 -23.18 7.22 20.86
N LYS A 41 -23.94 6.45 21.66
CA LYS A 41 -24.13 6.70 23.11
C LYS A 41 -22.81 6.47 23.86
N ASP A 42 -22.04 5.46 23.45
CA ASP A 42 -20.71 5.23 23.98
C ASP A 42 -19.75 6.32 23.45
N PRO A 43 -19.14 7.14 24.33
CA PRO A 43 -18.19 8.17 23.90
C PRO A 43 -17.01 7.64 23.10
N SER A 44 -16.54 6.42 23.44
CA SER A 44 -15.39 5.78 22.79
C SER A 44 -15.72 5.25 21.38
N ALA A 45 -16.99 4.95 21.09
CA ALA A 45 -17.44 4.43 19.80
C ALA A 45 -17.73 5.55 18.78
N ASN A 46 -17.02 6.66 18.86
CA ASN A 46 -17.24 7.82 18.00
C ASN A 46 -15.95 8.29 17.34
N LYS A 47 -16.06 8.84 16.14
CA LYS A 47 -15.06 9.65 15.48
C LYS A 47 -15.33 11.13 15.75
N LEU A 48 -14.30 11.85 16.16
CA LEU A 48 -14.38 13.29 16.44
C LEU A 48 -14.23 14.06 15.12
N LEU A 49 -15.27 14.81 14.74
CA LEU A 49 -15.21 15.68 13.57
C LEU A 49 -14.76 17.09 13.95
N THR A 50 -15.33 17.61 15.01
CA THR A 50 -14.99 18.90 15.62
C THR A 50 -15.10 18.78 17.14
N GLN A 51 -14.82 19.86 17.86
CA GLN A 51 -15.04 19.93 19.31
C GLN A 51 -16.48 19.53 19.70
N ASN A 52 -17.46 19.87 18.88
CA ASN A 52 -18.89 19.74 19.21
C ASN A 52 -19.62 18.68 18.38
N VAL A 53 -19.01 18.08 17.36
CA VAL A 53 -19.68 17.14 16.46
C VAL A 53 -18.91 15.83 16.42
N ARG A 54 -19.64 14.72 16.62
CA ARG A 54 -19.14 13.36 16.60
C ARG A 54 -20.02 12.48 15.72
N ILE A 55 -19.43 11.43 15.16
CA ILE A 55 -20.14 10.42 14.37
C ILE A 55 -19.75 9.04 14.90
N GLY A 56 -20.76 8.19 15.14
CA GLY A 56 -20.54 6.82 15.58
C GLY A 56 -19.75 6.00 14.56
N LEU A 57 -18.94 5.06 15.02
CA LEU A 57 -18.10 4.19 14.19
C LEU A 57 -18.91 3.11 13.48
N ASP A 58 -20.13 2.78 13.94
CA ASP A 58 -20.99 1.79 13.29
C ASP A 58 -21.63 2.35 12.01
N GLY A 59 -20.95 2.14 10.87
CA GLY A 59 -21.43 2.55 9.56
C GLY A 59 -22.75 1.88 9.13
N LYS A 60 -23.07 0.69 9.66
CA LYS A 60 -24.34 -0.01 9.37
C LYS A 60 -25.52 0.72 10.00
N LYS A 61 -25.35 1.17 11.25
CA LYS A 61 -26.37 1.93 12.00
C LYS A 61 -26.71 3.26 11.33
N HIS A 62 -25.71 3.96 10.83
CA HIS A 62 -25.88 5.30 10.28
C HIS A 62 -25.96 5.33 8.75
N ARG A 63 -25.72 4.21 8.08
CA ARG A 63 -25.65 4.08 6.61
C ARG A 63 -24.74 5.15 5.97
N ARG A 64 -23.61 5.44 6.62
CA ARG A 64 -22.59 6.41 6.18
C ARG A 64 -21.22 5.75 6.21
N ASN A 65 -20.37 6.02 5.22
CA ASN A 65 -18.97 5.70 5.32
C ASN A 65 -18.27 6.70 6.27
N LEU A 66 -17.10 6.33 6.75
CA LEU A 66 -16.31 7.13 7.67
C LEU A 66 -15.11 7.80 6.96
N ASN A 67 -15.15 7.90 5.61
CA ASN A 67 -14.13 8.63 4.86
C ASN A 67 -14.32 10.13 5.12
N ILE A 68 -13.24 10.79 5.53
CA ILE A 68 -13.27 12.20 5.89
C ILE A 68 -12.10 12.91 5.19
N LEU A 69 -12.41 13.99 4.51
CA LEU A 69 -11.44 14.91 3.97
C LEU A 69 -11.33 16.12 4.90
N VAL A 70 -10.12 16.34 5.45
CA VAL A 70 -9.81 17.49 6.30
C VAL A 70 -8.91 18.44 5.52
N CYS A 71 -9.44 19.59 5.11
CA CYS A 71 -8.73 20.60 4.36
C CYS A 71 -8.28 21.76 5.26
N GLY A 72 -7.08 22.25 5.03
CA GLY A 72 -6.53 23.41 5.74
C GLY A 72 -5.08 23.67 5.34
N GLY A 73 -4.64 24.90 5.40
CA GLY A 73 -3.26 25.30 5.14
C GLY A 73 -2.27 24.70 6.16
N SER A 74 -0.98 24.97 5.94
CA SER A 74 0.06 24.62 6.93
C SER A 74 -0.22 25.38 8.23
N GLY A 75 -0.02 24.72 9.38
CA GLY A 75 -0.30 25.32 10.70
C GLY A 75 -1.78 25.44 11.10
N ALA A 76 -2.75 25.09 10.23
CA ALA A 76 -4.18 25.15 10.55
C ALA A 76 -4.64 24.12 11.61
N GLY A 77 -3.73 23.29 12.12
CA GLY A 77 -3.99 22.37 13.22
C GLY A 77 -4.65 21.05 12.81
N LYS A 78 -4.59 20.64 11.54
CA LYS A 78 -5.13 19.35 11.07
C LYS A 78 -4.68 18.18 11.94
N THR A 79 -3.38 18.05 12.15
CA THR A 79 -2.80 16.98 13.00
C THR A 79 -3.23 17.14 14.45
N ARG A 80 -3.11 18.37 14.99
CA ARG A 80 -3.36 18.67 16.40
C ARG A 80 -4.83 18.50 16.81
N PHE A 81 -5.76 18.97 15.99
CA PHE A 81 -7.18 19.04 16.35
C PHE A 81 -8.02 17.91 15.75
N PHE A 82 -7.50 17.18 14.77
CA PHE A 82 -8.24 16.07 14.17
C PHE A 82 -7.49 14.73 14.29
N CYS A 83 -6.25 14.60 13.78
CA CYS A 83 -5.57 13.29 13.73
C CYS A 83 -5.26 12.78 15.13
N LYS A 84 -4.53 13.54 15.94
CA LYS A 84 -4.14 13.13 17.31
C LYS A 84 -5.34 12.82 18.21
N PRO A 85 -6.38 13.71 18.33
CA PRO A 85 -7.53 13.41 19.17
C PRO A 85 -8.30 12.16 18.75
N ASN A 86 -8.39 11.86 17.44
CA ASN A 86 -9.02 10.64 16.97
C ASN A 86 -8.18 9.38 17.27
N ALA A 87 -6.88 9.43 17.11
CA ALA A 87 -5.99 8.33 17.47
C ALA A 87 -5.98 8.09 19.01
N MET A 88 -6.03 9.15 19.82
CA MET A 88 -6.10 9.08 21.28
C MET A 88 -7.43 8.50 21.81
N GLN A 89 -8.46 8.35 20.97
CA GLN A 89 -9.68 7.60 21.35
C GLN A 89 -9.39 6.12 21.61
N CYS A 90 -8.31 5.57 21.04
CA CYS A 90 -7.88 4.18 21.27
C CYS A 90 -8.97 3.14 21.01
N ASN A 91 -9.80 3.35 19.99
CA ASN A 91 -11.03 2.60 19.76
C ASN A 91 -10.97 1.65 18.55
N THR A 92 -9.92 1.74 17.73
CA THR A 92 -9.69 0.87 16.58
C THR A 92 -8.19 0.61 16.43
N SER A 93 -7.78 -0.32 15.56
CA SER A 93 -6.41 -0.34 15.06
C SER A 93 -6.18 0.82 14.10
N PHE A 94 -4.94 1.29 14.00
CA PHE A 94 -4.58 2.45 13.20
C PHE A 94 -3.48 2.13 12.20
N VAL A 95 -3.60 2.69 11.00
CA VAL A 95 -2.48 2.87 10.07
C VAL A 95 -2.35 4.37 9.81
N ILE A 96 -1.24 4.96 10.22
CA ILE A 96 -1.04 6.41 10.19
C ILE A 96 0.20 6.72 9.35
N LEU A 97 0.01 7.47 8.26
CA LEU A 97 1.12 8.09 7.54
C LEU A 97 1.53 9.35 8.30
N ASP A 98 2.76 9.36 8.82
CA ASP A 98 3.29 10.42 9.68
C ASP A 98 4.63 10.95 9.14
N PRO A 99 4.61 11.82 8.12
CA PRO A 99 5.82 12.27 7.43
C PRO A 99 6.87 12.91 8.34
N LYS A 100 6.45 13.49 9.46
CA LYS A 100 7.34 14.17 10.41
C LYS A 100 7.62 13.36 11.67
N GLY A 101 7.00 12.19 11.84
CA GLY A 101 7.08 11.40 13.06
C GLY A 101 6.53 12.10 14.31
N GLU A 102 5.75 13.21 14.12
CA GLU A 102 5.22 13.98 15.24
C GLU A 102 4.07 13.27 15.96
N ILE A 103 3.30 12.44 15.23
CA ILE A 103 2.17 11.74 15.81
C ILE A 103 2.68 10.59 16.68
N VAL A 104 3.56 9.75 16.14
CA VAL A 104 4.12 8.62 16.91
C VAL A 104 4.87 9.10 18.16
N ARG A 105 5.64 10.18 18.05
CA ARG A 105 6.37 10.76 19.17
C ARG A 105 5.45 11.28 20.29
N ASP A 106 4.34 11.92 19.91
CA ASP A 106 3.44 12.57 20.88
C ASP A 106 2.47 11.59 21.54
N ILE A 107 2.02 10.55 20.80
CA ILE A 107 0.96 9.65 21.29
C ILE A 107 1.37 8.17 21.33
N GLY A 108 2.54 7.79 20.84
CA GLY A 108 2.99 6.39 20.82
C GLY A 108 2.96 5.75 22.19
N GLY A 109 3.57 6.37 23.18
CA GLY A 109 3.58 5.86 24.57
C GLY A 109 2.17 5.82 25.21
N LEU A 110 1.25 6.71 24.82
CA LEU A 110 -0.14 6.62 25.27
C LEU A 110 -0.82 5.39 24.69
N LEU A 111 -0.58 5.09 23.42
CA LEU A 111 -1.13 3.91 22.74
C LEU A 111 -0.60 2.62 23.38
N GLU A 112 0.69 2.53 23.65
CA GLU A 112 1.31 1.40 24.36
C GLU A 112 0.67 1.19 25.74
N ASN A 113 0.49 2.27 26.52
CA ASN A 113 -0.19 2.23 27.82
C ASN A 113 -1.67 1.80 27.73
N LYS A 114 -2.29 1.93 26.56
CA LYS A 114 -3.65 1.45 26.25
C LYS A 114 -3.68 0.04 25.67
N GLY A 115 -2.55 -0.65 25.64
CA GLY A 115 -2.40 -2.03 25.21
C GLY A 115 -2.31 -2.16 23.68
N TYR A 116 -1.86 -1.13 22.98
CA TYR A 116 -1.54 -1.21 21.56
C TYR A 116 -0.13 -1.73 21.36
N GLU A 117 0.02 -2.59 20.38
CA GLU A 117 1.32 -2.90 19.78
C GLU A 117 1.65 -1.79 18.78
N VAL A 118 2.65 -0.96 19.12
CA VAL A 118 3.07 0.15 18.27
C VAL A 118 4.16 -0.33 17.32
N ARG A 119 3.91 -0.24 16.03
CA ARG A 119 4.85 -0.60 14.96
C ARG A 119 5.18 0.62 14.12
N VAL A 120 6.46 0.77 13.78
CA VAL A 120 6.93 1.93 13.04
C VAL A 120 7.70 1.47 11.82
N LEU A 121 7.21 1.77 10.63
CA LEU A 121 7.96 1.68 9.38
C LEU A 121 8.59 3.05 9.12
N ASP A 122 9.87 3.19 9.47
CA ASP A 122 10.60 4.46 9.35
C ASP A 122 11.49 4.44 8.11
N LEU A 123 10.99 5.04 7.02
CA LEU A 123 11.74 5.19 5.77
C LEU A 123 12.66 6.43 5.79
N ILE A 124 12.66 7.20 6.87
CA ILE A 124 13.58 8.33 7.08
C ILE A 124 14.86 7.82 7.78
N ASN A 125 14.67 7.04 8.86
CA ASN A 125 15.75 6.44 9.66
C ASN A 125 15.60 4.92 9.70
N MET A 126 15.88 4.25 8.60
CA MET A 126 15.63 2.83 8.39
C MET A 126 16.26 1.92 9.48
N HIS A 127 17.37 2.34 10.11
CA HIS A 127 17.99 1.60 11.22
C HIS A 127 17.14 1.53 12.50
N ARG A 128 16.09 2.33 12.61
CA ARG A 128 15.14 2.34 13.75
C ARG A 128 13.76 1.81 13.36
N SER A 129 13.65 1.33 12.16
CA SER A 129 12.40 0.82 11.61
C SER A 129 12.18 -0.63 12.03
N HIS A 130 10.92 -1.01 12.19
CA HIS A 130 10.53 -2.41 12.07
C HIS A 130 10.71 -2.86 10.63
N CYS A 131 11.17 -4.08 10.44
CA CYS A 131 11.41 -4.66 9.14
C CYS A 131 10.10 -5.02 8.42
N TYR A 132 10.13 -4.90 7.09
CA TYR A 132 9.01 -5.22 6.21
C TYR A 132 9.47 -6.07 5.05
N ASN A 133 9.11 -7.34 5.05
CA ASN A 133 9.39 -8.25 3.95
C ASN A 133 8.12 -8.53 3.15
N PRO A 134 7.97 -8.03 1.91
CA PRO A 134 6.78 -8.25 1.11
C PRO A 134 6.54 -9.71 0.71
N PHE A 135 7.58 -10.57 0.70
CA PHE A 135 7.44 -11.99 0.38
C PHE A 135 6.51 -12.74 1.35
N VAL A 136 6.49 -12.34 2.62
CA VAL A 136 5.62 -12.94 3.65
C VAL A 136 4.13 -12.79 3.29
N TYR A 137 3.79 -11.80 2.48
CA TYR A 137 2.41 -11.50 2.07
C TYR A 137 2.02 -12.07 0.71
N LEU A 138 2.92 -12.77 0.03
CA LEU A 138 2.65 -13.43 -1.26
C LEU A 138 1.93 -14.76 -1.03
N ARG A 139 0.63 -14.80 -1.26
CA ARG A 139 -0.22 -15.97 -1.04
C ARG A 139 -0.34 -16.85 -2.28
N ASN A 140 -0.28 -16.26 -3.46
CA ASN A 140 -0.49 -16.91 -4.75
C ASN A 140 0.26 -16.18 -5.87
N ASP A 141 0.24 -16.74 -7.07
CA ASP A 141 0.93 -16.22 -8.24
C ASP A 141 0.51 -14.79 -8.62
N ASN A 142 -0.77 -14.46 -8.43
CA ASN A 142 -1.25 -13.10 -8.71
C ASN A 142 -0.62 -12.06 -7.78
N ASP A 143 -0.31 -12.43 -6.53
CA ASP A 143 0.34 -11.52 -5.60
C ASP A 143 1.79 -11.28 -6.00
N VAL A 144 2.48 -12.30 -6.53
CA VAL A 144 3.83 -12.15 -7.12
C VAL A 144 3.79 -11.20 -8.31
N GLN A 145 2.85 -11.40 -9.24
CA GLN A 145 2.69 -10.49 -10.39
C GLN A 145 2.37 -9.05 -9.97
N ARG A 146 1.54 -8.86 -8.94
CA ARG A 146 1.24 -7.54 -8.38
C ARG A 146 2.45 -6.88 -7.76
N LEU A 147 3.26 -7.64 -7.00
CA LEU A 147 4.49 -7.14 -6.40
C LEU A 147 5.42 -6.61 -7.48
N VAL A 148 5.74 -7.41 -8.50
CA VAL A 148 6.62 -7.04 -9.59
C VAL A 148 6.05 -5.84 -10.38
N THR A 149 4.76 -5.89 -10.74
CA THR A 149 4.11 -4.79 -11.47
C THR A 149 4.15 -3.48 -10.67
N ASN A 150 3.90 -3.52 -9.37
CA ASN A 150 3.94 -2.33 -8.52
C ASN A 150 5.35 -1.78 -8.35
N LEU A 151 6.35 -2.66 -8.24
CA LEU A 151 7.75 -2.27 -8.17
C LEU A 151 8.18 -1.53 -9.45
N PHE A 152 7.88 -2.09 -10.63
CA PHE A 152 8.19 -1.44 -11.90
C PHE A 152 7.48 -0.08 -12.04
N LYS A 153 6.20 0.01 -11.68
CA LYS A 153 5.46 1.28 -11.67
C LYS A 153 6.07 2.32 -10.72
N ALA A 154 6.48 1.89 -9.53
CA ALA A 154 7.06 2.76 -8.51
C ALA A 154 8.47 3.25 -8.89
N THR A 155 9.23 2.44 -9.63
CA THR A 155 10.61 2.76 -10.04
C THR A 155 10.70 3.39 -11.43
N THR A 156 9.58 3.59 -12.13
CA THR A 156 9.55 4.32 -13.41
C THR A 156 9.70 5.82 -13.15
N PRO A 157 10.73 6.48 -13.72
CA PRO A 157 10.92 7.92 -13.53
C PRO A 157 9.71 8.71 -14.04
N LYS A 158 9.25 9.70 -13.26
CA LYS A 158 8.14 10.57 -13.66
C LYS A 158 8.49 11.32 -14.95
N GLY A 159 7.62 11.23 -15.94
CA GLY A 159 7.81 11.92 -17.23
C GLY A 159 8.65 11.16 -18.25
N SER A 160 9.30 10.06 -17.91
CA SER A 160 9.87 9.16 -18.90
C SER A 160 8.77 8.24 -19.42
N GLN A 161 8.26 8.54 -20.61
CA GLN A 161 7.68 7.46 -21.42
C GLN A 161 8.87 6.60 -21.83
N SER A 162 8.93 5.34 -21.39
CA SER A 162 9.90 4.37 -21.91
C SER A 162 9.80 4.42 -23.43
N GLN A 163 10.88 4.83 -24.11
CA GLN A 163 10.90 4.90 -25.57
C GLN A 163 10.67 3.52 -26.18
N ASP A 164 10.99 2.46 -25.43
CA ASP A 164 10.76 1.07 -25.82
C ASP A 164 10.28 0.25 -24.61
N PRO A 165 9.00 -0.12 -24.56
CA PRO A 165 8.44 -0.97 -23.49
C PRO A 165 9.06 -2.36 -23.40
N PHE A 166 9.81 -2.81 -24.43
CA PHE A 166 10.42 -4.12 -24.49
C PHE A 166 11.36 -4.37 -23.30
N TRP A 167 12.24 -3.41 -22.99
CA TRP A 167 13.25 -3.57 -21.94
C TRP A 167 12.63 -3.73 -20.55
N ASP A 168 11.62 -2.94 -20.23
CA ASP A 168 10.90 -3.04 -18.96
C ASP A 168 10.11 -4.35 -18.85
N THR A 169 9.51 -4.79 -19.97
CA THR A 169 8.79 -6.07 -20.01
C THR A 169 9.73 -7.23 -19.81
N ALA A 170 10.84 -7.26 -20.53
CA ALA A 170 11.85 -8.33 -20.42
C ALA A 170 12.51 -8.35 -19.02
N ALA A 171 12.84 -7.19 -18.46
CA ALA A 171 13.36 -7.08 -17.10
C ALA A 171 12.33 -7.55 -16.05
N SER A 172 11.03 -7.29 -16.27
CA SER A 172 9.98 -7.81 -15.39
C SER A 172 9.84 -9.32 -15.46
N MET A 173 10.06 -9.94 -16.62
CA MET A 173 10.08 -11.40 -16.78
C MET A 173 11.20 -12.04 -15.96
N LEU A 174 12.42 -11.48 -16.05
CA LEU A 174 13.53 -11.94 -15.22
C LEU A 174 13.20 -11.82 -13.73
N LEU A 175 12.68 -10.66 -13.28
CA LEU A 175 12.31 -10.48 -11.88
C LEU A 175 11.21 -11.47 -11.45
N LEU A 176 10.22 -11.73 -12.30
CA LEU A 176 9.19 -12.73 -12.04
C LEU A 176 9.79 -14.13 -11.86
N ALA A 177 10.75 -14.52 -12.72
CA ALA A 177 11.44 -15.80 -12.59
C ALA A 177 12.13 -15.91 -11.23
N LEU A 178 12.91 -14.89 -10.82
CA LEU A 178 13.62 -14.88 -9.55
C LEU A 178 12.67 -14.91 -8.34
N VAL A 179 11.60 -14.08 -8.34
CA VAL A 179 10.65 -14.02 -7.23
C VAL A 179 9.84 -15.32 -7.12
N PHE A 180 9.41 -15.91 -8.23
CA PHE A 180 8.75 -17.22 -8.23
C PHE A 180 9.67 -18.33 -7.75
N TYR A 181 10.92 -18.33 -8.17
CA TYR A 181 11.90 -19.29 -7.67
C TYR A 181 12.04 -19.20 -6.15
N LEU A 182 12.33 -18.01 -5.62
CA LEU A 182 12.45 -17.80 -4.17
C LEU A 182 11.17 -18.17 -3.42
N LYS A 183 10.00 -17.83 -3.98
CA LYS A 183 8.71 -18.09 -3.33
C LYS A 183 8.41 -19.59 -3.15
N TYR A 184 8.80 -20.42 -4.13
CA TYR A 184 8.39 -21.81 -4.13
C TYR A 184 9.52 -22.79 -3.79
N GLU A 185 10.76 -22.44 -4.06
CA GLU A 185 11.91 -23.36 -3.92
C GLU A 185 12.85 -22.97 -2.77
N ALA A 186 12.92 -21.68 -2.40
CA ALA A 186 13.81 -21.23 -1.34
C ALA A 186 13.18 -21.38 0.06
N PRO A 187 14.01 -21.61 1.09
CA PRO A 187 13.56 -21.61 2.48
C PRO A 187 13.04 -20.20 2.88
N PRO A 188 12.16 -20.10 3.88
CA PRO A 188 11.48 -18.84 4.24
C PRO A 188 12.42 -17.67 4.59
N ASP A 189 13.59 -17.93 5.13
CA ASP A 189 14.61 -16.94 5.49
C ASP A 189 15.36 -16.36 4.26
N GLU A 190 15.32 -17.05 3.12
CA GLU A 190 15.87 -16.60 1.86
C GLU A 190 14.80 -15.94 0.95
N GLN A 191 13.54 -16.00 1.31
CA GLN A 191 12.45 -15.35 0.57
C GLN A 191 12.41 -13.84 0.86
N ASN A 192 13.32 -13.06 0.25
CA ASN A 192 13.46 -11.63 0.48
C ASN A 192 14.16 -10.92 -0.69
N PHE A 193 14.17 -9.58 -0.68
CA PHE A 193 14.84 -8.80 -1.74
C PHE A 193 16.37 -8.88 -1.72
N PRO A 194 17.08 -8.95 -0.60
CA PRO A 194 18.51 -9.25 -0.61
C PRO A 194 18.85 -10.49 -1.43
N MET A 195 18.08 -11.57 -1.29
CA MET A 195 18.31 -12.80 -2.07
C MET A 195 17.98 -12.62 -3.56
N VAL A 196 16.97 -11.80 -3.91
CA VAL A 196 16.73 -11.43 -5.33
C VAL A 196 17.98 -10.77 -5.91
N MET A 197 18.63 -9.88 -5.16
CA MET A 197 19.87 -9.21 -5.61
C MET A 197 21.03 -10.17 -5.75
N GLU A 198 21.17 -11.16 -4.86
CA GLU A 198 22.20 -12.20 -4.96
C GLU A 198 21.97 -13.08 -6.19
N LEU A 199 20.75 -13.53 -6.44
CA LEU A 199 20.42 -14.31 -7.64
C LEU A 199 20.67 -13.51 -8.93
N LEU A 200 20.34 -12.21 -8.94
CA LEU A 200 20.60 -11.35 -10.09
C LEU A 200 22.12 -11.24 -10.37
N ARG A 201 22.95 -11.13 -9.34
CA ARG A 201 24.42 -11.12 -9.46
C ARG A 201 24.97 -12.47 -9.90
N ALA A 202 24.39 -13.57 -9.38
CA ALA A 202 24.78 -14.93 -9.76
C ALA A 202 24.47 -15.25 -11.24
N GLY A 203 23.55 -14.50 -11.85
CA GLY A 203 23.18 -14.64 -13.27
C GLY A 203 24.02 -13.81 -14.23
N GLU A 204 25.27 -13.47 -13.91
CA GLU A 204 26.11 -12.65 -14.77
C GLU A 204 26.23 -13.24 -16.17
N VAL A 205 25.92 -12.44 -17.21
CA VAL A 205 26.04 -12.82 -18.61
C VAL A 205 27.41 -12.34 -19.17
N ARG A 206 28.14 -13.22 -19.86
CA ARG A 206 29.39 -12.90 -20.55
C ARG A 206 29.14 -12.81 -22.05
N GLU A 207 29.44 -11.65 -22.63
CA GLU A 207 29.27 -11.42 -24.09
C GLU A 207 30.37 -12.02 -24.93
N ASP A 208 31.53 -12.33 -24.33
CA ASP A 208 32.72 -12.85 -24.95
C ASP A 208 32.82 -14.39 -24.95
N ASP A 209 31.89 -15.05 -24.24
CA ASP A 209 31.86 -16.51 -24.11
C ASP A 209 30.42 -17.04 -24.14
N ASP A 210 29.94 -17.40 -25.31
CA ASP A 210 28.61 -17.97 -25.54
C ASP A 210 28.41 -19.35 -24.85
N SER A 211 29.50 -19.99 -24.39
CA SER A 211 29.47 -21.28 -23.69
C SER A 211 29.39 -21.12 -22.14
N TYR A 212 29.51 -19.91 -21.67
CA TYR A 212 29.48 -19.63 -20.23
C TYR A 212 28.08 -19.90 -19.63
N VAL A 213 28.05 -20.77 -18.64
CA VAL A 213 26.87 -21.08 -17.85
C VAL A 213 27.03 -20.41 -16.49
N SER A 214 26.12 -19.50 -16.14
CA SER A 214 26.17 -18.82 -14.87
C SER A 214 25.66 -19.72 -13.74
N PRO A 215 25.99 -19.43 -12.45
CA PRO A 215 25.40 -20.15 -11.32
C PRO A 215 23.87 -20.08 -11.28
N LEU A 216 23.28 -19.02 -11.82
CA LEU A 216 21.83 -18.88 -11.95
C LEU A 216 21.28 -19.85 -13.00
N ASP A 217 21.96 -20.01 -14.15
CA ASP A 217 21.57 -20.98 -15.18
C ASP A 217 21.60 -22.40 -14.62
N GLU A 218 22.66 -22.79 -13.91
CA GLU A 218 22.75 -24.10 -13.24
C GLU A 218 21.62 -24.32 -12.22
N LEU A 219 21.17 -23.26 -11.56
CA LEU A 219 20.07 -23.33 -10.60
C LEU A 219 18.75 -23.64 -11.30
N PHE A 220 18.47 -22.96 -12.41
CA PHE A 220 17.27 -23.19 -13.21
C PHE A 220 17.31 -24.51 -13.97
N ASP A 221 18.48 -24.97 -14.44
CA ASP A 221 18.66 -26.30 -15.04
C ASP A 221 18.31 -27.41 -14.04
N ARG A 222 18.78 -27.29 -12.80
CA ARG A 222 18.41 -28.22 -11.72
C ARG A 222 16.91 -28.22 -11.44
N LEU A 223 16.28 -27.04 -11.44
CA LEU A 223 14.83 -26.94 -11.27
C LEU A 223 14.09 -27.62 -12.44
N GLU A 224 14.58 -27.46 -13.67
CA GLU A 224 14.00 -28.09 -14.86
C GLU A 224 14.04 -29.61 -14.80
N MET A 225 15.12 -30.20 -14.27
CA MET A 225 15.24 -31.63 -14.06
C MET A 225 14.23 -32.17 -13.06
N VAL A 226 13.85 -31.38 -12.04
CA VAL A 226 12.93 -31.78 -10.96
C VAL A 226 11.48 -31.48 -11.34
N ASN A 227 11.20 -30.29 -11.89
CA ASN A 227 9.86 -29.82 -12.22
C ASN A 227 9.87 -28.99 -13.52
N PRO A 228 9.80 -29.64 -14.71
CA PRO A 228 9.87 -28.95 -15.99
C PRO A 228 8.75 -27.93 -16.25
N GLU A 229 7.62 -28.04 -15.54
CA GLU A 229 6.45 -27.17 -15.67
C GLU A 229 6.41 -26.04 -14.64
N HIS A 230 7.47 -25.89 -13.84
CA HIS A 230 7.53 -24.88 -12.80
C HIS A 230 7.34 -23.47 -13.37
N ILE A 231 6.53 -22.64 -12.72
CA ILE A 231 6.20 -21.30 -13.22
C ILE A 231 7.42 -20.40 -13.38
N ALA A 232 8.41 -20.50 -12.50
CA ALA A 232 9.65 -19.74 -12.58
C ALA A 232 10.43 -20.04 -13.87
N LEU A 233 10.45 -21.33 -14.31
CA LEU A 233 11.09 -21.76 -15.55
C LEU A 233 10.45 -21.13 -16.78
N LYS A 234 9.11 -20.98 -16.81
CA LYS A 234 8.42 -20.36 -17.95
C LYS A 234 8.91 -18.95 -18.17
N TYR A 235 8.99 -18.14 -17.11
CA TYR A 235 9.52 -16.77 -17.17
C TYR A 235 11.03 -16.73 -17.44
N TYR A 236 11.79 -17.68 -16.90
CA TYR A 236 13.23 -17.74 -17.13
C TYR A 236 13.58 -18.09 -18.58
N ARG A 237 12.89 -19.07 -19.16
CA ARG A 237 13.05 -19.43 -20.59
C ARG A 237 12.70 -18.28 -21.52
N ASP A 238 11.60 -17.55 -21.23
CA ASP A 238 11.22 -16.37 -22.00
C ASP A 238 12.30 -15.30 -21.97
N TYR A 239 12.88 -15.02 -20.78
CA TYR A 239 14.04 -14.14 -20.63
C TYR A 239 15.25 -14.67 -21.39
N HIS A 240 15.61 -15.95 -21.21
CA HIS A 240 16.85 -16.57 -21.72
C HIS A 240 16.83 -16.83 -23.23
N SER A 241 15.72 -16.61 -23.92
CA SER A 241 15.61 -16.80 -25.38
C SER A 241 16.37 -15.78 -26.22
N GLY A 242 16.92 -14.73 -25.62
CA GLY A 242 17.65 -13.65 -26.29
C GLY A 242 19.14 -13.97 -26.52
N SER A 243 19.81 -13.15 -27.33
CA SER A 243 21.27 -13.19 -27.45
C SER A 243 21.95 -12.71 -26.16
N ALA A 244 23.20 -13.12 -25.89
CA ALA A 244 23.98 -12.71 -24.72
C ALA A 244 23.97 -11.18 -24.51
N LYS A 245 24.15 -10.41 -25.59
CA LYS A 245 24.07 -8.93 -25.53
C LYS A 245 22.69 -8.43 -25.09
N THR A 246 21.62 -9.08 -25.55
CA THR A 246 20.24 -8.72 -25.13
C THR A 246 20.03 -9.06 -23.66
N LEU A 247 20.44 -10.25 -23.21
CA LEU A 247 20.33 -10.68 -21.81
C LEU A 247 21.10 -9.74 -20.89
N LYS A 248 22.31 -9.32 -21.25
CA LYS A 248 23.10 -8.33 -20.47
C LYS A 248 22.36 -7.01 -20.35
N SER A 249 21.76 -6.52 -21.43
CA SER A 249 20.98 -5.27 -21.41
C SER A 249 19.73 -5.37 -20.51
N ILE A 250 19.05 -6.53 -20.51
CA ILE A 250 17.91 -6.81 -19.63
C ILE A 250 18.33 -6.81 -18.15
N GLN A 251 19.46 -7.47 -17.83
CA GLN A 251 20.02 -7.49 -16.48
C GLN A 251 20.38 -6.09 -15.98
N ILE A 252 21.01 -5.27 -16.82
CA ILE A 252 21.34 -3.88 -16.49
C ILE A 252 20.05 -3.08 -16.22
N THR A 253 19.01 -3.29 -17.04
CA THR A 253 17.71 -2.62 -16.83
C THR A 253 17.08 -3.03 -15.50
N LEU A 254 17.09 -4.32 -15.17
CA LEU A 254 16.57 -4.79 -13.88
C LEU A 254 17.40 -4.28 -12.70
N ALA A 255 18.75 -4.33 -12.81
CA ALA A 255 19.64 -3.80 -11.78
C ALA A 255 19.41 -2.31 -11.51
N ALA A 256 19.15 -1.52 -12.55
CA ALA A 256 18.82 -0.11 -12.42
C ALA A 256 17.47 0.11 -11.70
N ARG A 257 16.47 -0.75 -11.95
CA ARG A 257 15.17 -0.71 -11.24
C ARG A 257 15.29 -1.09 -9.76
N LEU A 258 16.24 -1.95 -9.43
CA LEU A 258 16.49 -2.47 -8.08
C LEU A 258 17.67 -1.76 -7.38
N GLU A 259 18.22 -0.69 -7.94
CA GLU A 259 19.43 -0.01 -7.44
C GLU A 259 19.35 0.32 -5.94
N LYS A 260 18.20 0.80 -5.46
CA LYS A 260 18.00 1.18 -4.07
C LYS A 260 18.18 0.00 -3.10
N PHE A 261 17.92 -1.24 -3.52
CA PHE A 261 18.10 -2.44 -2.70
C PHE A 261 19.60 -2.82 -2.49
N ASN A 262 20.53 -2.13 -3.15
CA ASN A 262 21.96 -2.23 -2.83
C ASN A 262 22.34 -1.47 -1.57
N LEU A 263 21.47 -0.58 -1.06
CA LEU A 263 21.70 0.13 0.19
C LEU A 263 21.50 -0.84 1.35
N GLU A 264 22.51 -0.98 2.21
CA GLU A 264 22.49 -1.87 3.39
C GLU A 264 21.27 -1.64 4.28
N SER A 265 20.88 -0.38 4.45
CA SER A 265 19.69 -0.01 5.23
C SER A 265 18.39 -0.54 4.65
N LEU A 266 18.20 -0.48 3.31
CA LEU A 266 17.01 -1.00 2.66
C LEU A 266 17.04 -2.52 2.55
N ALA A 267 18.21 -3.10 2.30
CA ALA A 267 18.41 -4.55 2.31
C ALA A 267 18.03 -5.13 3.68
N GLY A 268 18.53 -4.56 4.77
CA GLY A 268 18.19 -4.97 6.14
C GLY A 268 16.70 -4.78 6.45
N LEU A 269 16.10 -3.65 6.03
CA LEU A 269 14.67 -3.37 6.20
C LEU A 269 13.78 -4.43 5.55
N THR A 270 14.20 -4.99 4.39
CA THR A 270 13.40 -5.92 3.60
C THR A 270 13.79 -7.39 3.76
N ALA A 271 14.75 -7.69 4.64
CA ALA A 271 15.23 -9.06 4.87
C ALA A 271 14.25 -9.91 5.67
N THR A 272 13.60 -9.32 6.67
CA THR A 272 12.66 -10.00 7.59
C THR A 272 11.37 -9.21 7.73
N ASP A 273 10.33 -9.80 8.36
CA ASP A 273 9.05 -9.10 8.59
C ASP A 273 8.73 -8.99 10.08
N GLU A 274 8.60 -7.76 10.57
CA GLU A 274 8.17 -7.44 11.94
C GLU A 274 6.83 -6.71 11.95
N LEU A 275 6.33 -6.28 10.76
CA LEU A 275 5.07 -5.53 10.67
C LEU A 275 3.84 -6.41 10.89
N ASN A 276 3.88 -7.69 10.54
CA ASN A 276 2.78 -8.65 10.70
C ASN A 276 1.42 -7.99 10.35
N LEU A 277 1.29 -7.49 9.11
CA LEU A 277 0.12 -6.75 8.65
C LEU A 277 -1.22 -7.49 8.82
N PRO A 278 -1.30 -8.84 8.72
CA PRO A 278 -2.53 -9.58 8.95
C PRO A 278 -3.11 -9.39 10.35
N SER A 279 -2.29 -9.07 11.36
CA SER A 279 -2.78 -8.83 12.72
C SER A 279 -3.51 -7.49 12.91
N LEU A 280 -3.44 -6.59 11.91
CA LEU A 280 -4.22 -5.35 11.90
C LEU A 280 -5.71 -5.68 11.86
N GLY A 281 -6.46 -5.22 12.87
CA GLY A 281 -7.89 -5.50 13.00
C GLY A 281 -8.23 -6.72 13.87
N GLU A 282 -7.29 -7.64 14.11
CA GLU A 282 -7.44 -8.74 15.06
C GLU A 282 -6.96 -8.37 16.46
N LYS A 283 -5.93 -7.54 16.53
CA LYS A 283 -5.35 -7.00 17.76
C LYS A 283 -5.40 -5.47 17.74
N LYS A 284 -5.13 -4.86 18.90
CA LYS A 284 -4.90 -3.42 18.99
C LYS A 284 -3.51 -3.10 18.47
N VAL A 285 -3.41 -2.76 17.20
CA VAL A 285 -2.16 -2.39 16.54
C VAL A 285 -2.24 -0.94 16.07
N ALA A 286 -1.17 -0.19 16.28
CA ALA A 286 -0.97 1.13 15.71
C ALA A 286 0.29 1.11 14.84
N LEU A 287 0.12 1.06 13.53
CA LEU A 287 1.20 1.12 12.55
C LEU A 287 1.41 2.56 12.11
N PHE A 288 2.62 3.06 12.29
CA PHE A 288 3.06 4.36 11.79
C PHE A 288 4.02 4.16 10.61
N ALA A 289 3.76 4.85 9.51
CA ALA A 289 4.67 4.90 8.37
C ALA A 289 5.24 6.31 8.25
N LEU A 290 6.54 6.44 8.50
CA LEU A 290 7.29 7.68 8.38
C LEU A 290 7.90 7.73 6.99
N ILE A 291 7.42 8.68 6.17
CA ILE A 291 7.82 8.83 4.75
C ILE A 291 8.44 10.20 4.58
N PRO A 292 9.62 10.34 3.95
CA PRO A 292 10.22 11.65 3.69
C PRO A 292 9.28 12.58 2.89
N ASP A 293 9.19 13.85 3.28
CA ASP A 293 8.37 14.86 2.57
C ASP A 293 8.87 15.15 1.14
N ASN A 294 10.12 14.81 0.83
CA ASN A 294 10.82 15.19 -0.40
C ASN A 294 11.02 14.07 -1.42
N ASP A 295 10.58 12.84 -1.13
CA ASP A 295 10.63 11.73 -2.08
C ASP A 295 9.36 11.73 -2.94
N THR A 296 9.40 12.54 -3.97
CA THR A 296 8.42 12.55 -5.06
C THR A 296 9.01 11.89 -6.30
#